data_ee9d8f1032dd9a10c00c1477a9bae588
#
_entry.id   ee9d8f1032dd9a10c00c1477a9bae588
#
_cell.length_a   1.000
_cell.length_b   1.000
_cell.length_c   1.000
_cell.angle_alpha   90.00
_cell.angle_beta   90.00
_cell.angle_gamma   90.00
#
_symmetry.space_group_name_H-M   'P 1'
#
loop_
_entity.id
_entity.type
_entity.pdbx_description
1 polymer ?
#
loop_
_entity_poly.entity_id
_entity_poly.type
_entity_poly.pdbx_seq_one_letter_code
_entity_poly.pdbx_strand_id
1 'polypeptide(L)'
;MSVVDAAQVWLEQDPDPDTRAELASLLEAADAGDAAALGELEDRFGTRLAFGTAGLRGALGAGSNRMNRVLVTQAAAGLAAYLRERAGTDATPRVVIGYDGRRNSDVFARDSAEIFAGAGFEAVLLPRLLPTPVLAFAVRHLDAAAGVMVTASHNPPDDNGYKVYLGGVDAGSQIVSPADAEIATHIEAVAAGDIRDLPRSSAYEIAPESVVDAYVGATAAVAPAGPGATGMRWVYTAMHGVGWETLARILDAAGYPAPTPVTAQIEPDGRFPTVSFPNPEEPGAMDLAFETARQVGAEFILANDPDADRLAVAVPDPAAPEEWRRLTGNQIGLLLGWRAARAADAASGATLACSLVSSPGLAAVAEHYGLGFAATLTGFKWISRAPGMIYGFEEALGYLVNPETVRDKDGISAAVAMLGMIAEARASGRTVGDLLAEFDETFGAFASDQISLRVSDLSLIGRMMSALRAAPPAAIGGVTVARIDDLLTGVDGLPPGDVLRLWLEDGSRIIIRPSGTEPKLKVYLDVRAETADAASTRLTDLAAGARDLLAAVS
;
A
#
# COMPACT_ATOMS: atom_id res chain seq x y z
N MET A 1 11.55 -1.08 35.18
CA MET A 1 10.48 -2.09 35.33
C MET A 1 10.96 -3.32 34.60
N SER A 2 10.87 -4.53 35.20
CA SER A 2 11.17 -5.76 34.46
C SER A 2 10.09 -6.02 33.41
N VAL A 3 10.39 -6.87 32.40
CA VAL A 3 9.36 -7.25 31.40
C VAL A 3 8.19 -7.99 32.04
N VAL A 4 8.43 -8.73 33.12
CA VAL A 4 7.38 -9.40 33.90
C VAL A 4 6.49 -8.38 34.60
N ASP A 5 7.05 -7.36 35.25
CA ASP A 5 6.25 -6.30 35.88
C ASP A 5 5.41 -5.55 34.82
N ALA A 6 6.00 -5.25 33.66
CA ALA A 6 5.30 -4.58 32.57
C ALA A 6 4.14 -5.45 32.03
N ALA A 7 4.33 -6.75 31.91
CA ALA A 7 3.31 -7.71 31.51
C ALA A 7 2.17 -7.80 32.52
N GLN A 8 2.47 -7.79 33.83
CA GLN A 8 1.44 -7.80 34.89
C GLN A 8 0.59 -6.53 34.86
N VAL A 9 1.20 -5.36 34.74
CA VAL A 9 0.47 -4.07 34.60
C VAL A 9 -0.38 -4.06 33.33
N TRP A 10 0.13 -4.63 32.24
CA TRP A 10 -0.64 -4.74 31.00
C TRP A 10 -1.85 -5.65 31.15
N LEU A 11 -1.69 -6.82 31.79
CA LEU A 11 -2.75 -7.79 32.05
C LEU A 11 -3.94 -7.18 32.82
N GLU A 12 -3.67 -6.26 33.76
CA GLU A 12 -4.70 -5.61 34.56
C GLU A 12 -5.63 -4.71 33.77
N GLN A 13 -5.12 -4.04 32.73
CA GLN A 13 -5.87 -3.09 31.92
C GLN A 13 -6.38 -3.65 30.60
N ASP A 14 -5.91 -4.82 30.16
CA ASP A 14 -6.30 -5.41 28.88
C ASP A 14 -7.79 -5.81 28.89
N PRO A 15 -8.63 -5.23 28.01
CA PRO A 15 -10.06 -5.53 27.97
C PRO A 15 -10.39 -6.82 27.19
N ASP A 16 -9.42 -7.43 26.49
CA ASP A 16 -9.65 -8.58 25.63
C ASP A 16 -9.43 -9.90 26.40
N PRO A 17 -10.44 -10.77 26.51
CA PRO A 17 -10.30 -12.02 27.24
C PRO A 17 -9.27 -12.98 26.62
N ASP A 18 -9.07 -12.96 25.29
CA ASP A 18 -8.17 -13.88 24.60
C ASP A 18 -6.71 -13.48 24.85
N THR A 19 -6.35 -12.19 24.68
CA THR A 19 -5.00 -11.69 24.99
C THR A 19 -4.69 -11.73 26.47
N ARG A 20 -5.69 -11.55 27.35
CA ARG A 20 -5.53 -11.75 28.79
C ARG A 20 -5.18 -13.20 29.14
N ALA A 21 -5.89 -14.17 28.57
CA ALA A 21 -5.63 -15.59 28.81
C ALA A 21 -4.25 -16.01 28.27
N GLU A 22 -3.89 -15.53 27.09
CA GLU A 22 -2.57 -15.71 26.47
C GLU A 22 -1.46 -15.19 27.40
N LEU A 23 -1.57 -13.96 27.87
CA LEU A 23 -0.57 -13.32 28.71
C LEU A 23 -0.47 -13.96 30.11
N ALA A 24 -1.59 -14.31 30.70
CA ALA A 24 -1.61 -15.02 31.98
C ALA A 24 -0.87 -16.35 31.91
N SER A 25 -1.07 -17.13 30.83
CA SER A 25 -0.37 -18.39 30.60
C SER A 25 1.15 -18.19 30.43
N LEU A 26 1.57 -17.13 29.71
CA LEU A 26 3.00 -16.79 29.56
C LEU A 26 3.64 -16.39 30.90
N LEU A 27 2.93 -15.62 31.72
CA LEU A 27 3.41 -15.22 33.05
C LEU A 27 3.54 -16.43 33.99
N GLU A 28 2.58 -17.33 34.00
CA GLU A 28 2.65 -18.58 34.81
C GLU A 28 3.83 -19.45 34.40
N ALA A 29 4.08 -19.61 33.08
CA ALA A 29 5.21 -20.38 32.58
C ALA A 29 6.55 -19.72 32.92
N ALA A 30 6.64 -18.40 32.83
CA ALA A 30 7.84 -17.65 33.19
C ALA A 30 8.15 -17.74 34.70
N ASP A 31 7.12 -17.67 35.55
CA ASP A 31 7.24 -17.86 37.01
C ASP A 31 7.70 -19.29 37.37
N ALA A 32 7.32 -20.29 36.58
CA ALA A 32 7.80 -21.67 36.70
C ALA A 32 9.25 -21.86 36.17
N GLY A 33 9.88 -20.80 35.64
CA GLY A 33 11.28 -20.83 35.17
C GLY A 33 11.44 -21.26 33.71
N ASP A 34 10.37 -21.22 32.90
CA ASP A 34 10.44 -21.50 31.46
C ASP A 34 11.15 -20.35 30.72
N ALA A 35 12.36 -20.65 30.22
CA ALA A 35 13.18 -19.70 29.49
C ALA A 35 12.55 -19.26 28.13
N ALA A 36 11.74 -20.11 27.49
CA ALA A 36 11.07 -19.77 26.26
C ALA A 36 9.97 -18.74 26.52
N ALA A 37 9.20 -18.92 27.62
CA ALA A 37 8.18 -17.94 28.02
C ALA A 37 8.80 -16.58 28.42
N LEU A 38 9.95 -16.58 29.09
CA LEU A 38 10.69 -15.34 29.38
C LEU A 38 11.17 -14.65 28.09
N GLY A 39 11.69 -15.42 27.12
CA GLY A 39 12.08 -14.89 25.81
C GLY A 39 10.91 -14.29 25.04
N GLU A 40 9.74 -14.93 25.11
CA GLU A 40 8.50 -14.41 24.48
C GLU A 40 8.01 -13.13 25.18
N LEU A 41 8.09 -13.04 26.53
CA LEU A 41 7.78 -11.79 27.25
C LEU A 41 8.75 -10.67 26.89
N GLU A 42 10.04 -10.96 26.71
CA GLU A 42 11.03 -9.98 26.26
C GLU A 42 10.71 -9.46 24.87
N ASP A 43 10.33 -10.33 23.92
CA ASP A 43 9.92 -9.92 22.58
C ASP A 43 8.66 -9.04 22.58
N ARG A 44 7.70 -9.33 23.49
CA ARG A 44 6.42 -8.61 23.56
C ARG A 44 6.47 -7.30 24.35
N PHE A 45 7.38 -7.17 25.32
CA PHE A 45 7.45 -6.04 26.25
C PHE A 45 8.79 -5.32 26.28
N GLY A 46 9.86 -5.91 25.72
CA GLY A 46 11.20 -5.29 25.66
C GLY A 46 11.23 -4.04 24.78
N THR A 47 10.31 -3.95 23.81
CA THR A 47 10.10 -2.78 22.96
C THR A 47 8.63 -2.46 22.85
N ARG A 48 8.31 -1.32 22.22
CA ARG A 48 6.94 -0.94 21.86
C ARG A 48 6.81 -0.93 20.34
N LEU A 49 5.66 -1.38 19.81
CA LEU A 49 5.35 -1.27 18.39
C LEU A 49 5.37 0.21 17.99
N ALA A 50 6.29 0.55 17.09
CA ALA A 50 6.54 1.93 16.70
C ALA A 50 5.39 2.48 15.85
N PHE A 51 4.91 3.68 16.19
CA PHE A 51 4.04 4.45 15.32
C PHE A 51 4.90 5.29 14.37
N GLY A 52 4.68 5.14 13.09
CA GLY A 52 5.44 5.89 12.07
C GLY A 52 4.54 6.38 10.94
N THR A 53 5.15 6.78 9.84
CA THR A 53 4.42 7.30 8.65
C THR A 53 3.46 6.29 7.99
N ALA A 54 3.56 4.99 8.33
CA ALA A 54 2.59 3.96 7.93
C ALA A 54 1.52 3.72 9.00
N GLY A 55 1.50 4.49 10.08
CA GLY A 55 0.71 4.23 11.29
C GLY A 55 1.32 3.12 12.14
N LEU A 56 0.49 2.21 12.66
CA LEU A 56 0.90 0.97 13.34
C LEU A 56 0.74 -0.23 12.41
N ARG A 57 1.62 -1.21 12.52
CA ARG A 57 1.47 -2.52 11.88
C ARG A 57 2.29 -3.58 12.62
N GLY A 58 1.68 -4.72 12.93
CA GLY A 58 2.37 -5.82 13.57
C GLY A 58 1.46 -7.00 13.85
N ALA A 59 2.04 -8.06 14.41
CA ALA A 59 1.33 -9.26 14.77
C ALA A 59 0.30 -9.01 15.89
N LEU A 60 -0.85 -9.68 15.80
CA LEU A 60 -1.87 -9.71 16.86
C LEU A 60 -1.32 -10.45 18.10
N GLY A 61 -1.70 -10.01 19.29
CA GLY A 61 -1.36 -10.67 20.55
C GLY A 61 -1.24 -9.69 21.72
N ALA A 62 -1.00 -10.21 22.90
CA ALA A 62 -0.78 -9.43 24.11
C ALA A 62 0.62 -8.78 24.10
N GLY A 63 0.71 -7.55 24.60
CA GLY A 63 1.96 -6.83 24.81
C GLY A 63 2.11 -5.54 24.02
N SER A 64 3.06 -4.71 24.46
CA SER A 64 3.32 -3.39 23.88
C SER A 64 3.91 -3.46 22.44
N ASN A 65 4.51 -4.59 22.07
CA ASN A 65 5.06 -4.85 20.73
C ASN A 65 4.13 -5.70 19.85
N ARG A 66 2.82 -5.67 20.13
CA ARG A 66 1.78 -6.40 19.38
C ARG A 66 0.58 -5.51 19.12
N MET A 67 -0.18 -5.83 18.06
CA MET A 67 -1.47 -5.22 17.81
C MET A 67 -2.54 -5.83 18.72
N ASN A 68 -3.17 -5.00 19.55
CA ASN A 68 -4.20 -5.38 20.48
C ASN A 68 -5.05 -4.17 20.89
N ARG A 69 -6.12 -4.42 21.66
CA ARG A 69 -7.06 -3.38 22.08
C ARG A 69 -6.43 -2.29 22.96
N VAL A 70 -5.46 -2.63 23.81
CA VAL A 70 -4.74 -1.64 24.64
C VAL A 70 -3.94 -0.69 23.74
N LEU A 71 -3.14 -1.25 22.81
CA LEU A 71 -2.31 -0.45 21.91
C LEU A 71 -3.16 0.46 21.00
N VAL A 72 -4.25 -0.08 20.44
CA VAL A 72 -5.17 0.69 19.59
C VAL A 72 -5.88 1.79 20.36
N THR A 73 -6.33 1.53 21.60
CA THR A 73 -6.92 2.53 22.47
C THR A 73 -5.94 3.68 22.74
N GLN A 74 -4.67 3.35 23.04
CA GLN A 74 -3.61 4.35 23.24
C GLN A 74 -3.33 5.14 21.95
N ALA A 75 -3.33 4.49 20.79
CA ALA A 75 -3.13 5.17 19.51
C ALA A 75 -4.29 6.12 19.17
N ALA A 76 -5.53 5.70 19.37
CA ALA A 76 -6.71 6.54 19.16
C ALA A 76 -6.71 7.76 20.08
N ALA A 77 -6.40 7.57 21.39
CA ALA A 77 -6.32 8.66 22.35
C ALA A 77 -5.16 9.63 22.06
N GLY A 78 -3.99 9.13 21.66
CA GLY A 78 -2.86 9.94 21.24
C GLY A 78 -3.16 10.77 19.99
N LEU A 79 -3.80 10.16 18.99
CA LEU A 79 -4.27 10.87 17.79
C LEU A 79 -5.32 11.92 18.14
N ALA A 80 -6.26 11.61 19.06
CA ALA A 80 -7.24 12.59 19.54
C ALA A 80 -6.56 13.79 20.21
N ALA A 81 -5.54 13.58 21.05
CA ALA A 81 -4.77 14.64 21.68
C ALA A 81 -4.06 15.53 20.65
N TYR A 82 -3.39 14.93 19.66
CA TYR A 82 -2.76 15.64 18.55
C TYR A 82 -3.77 16.51 17.77
N LEU A 83 -4.91 15.94 17.39
CA LEU A 83 -5.94 16.66 16.65
C LEU A 83 -6.55 17.80 17.48
N ARG A 84 -6.71 17.62 18.78
CA ARG A 84 -7.22 18.63 19.71
C ARG A 84 -6.28 19.82 19.81
N GLU A 85 -4.98 19.57 19.89
CA GLU A 85 -3.97 20.64 19.91
C GLU A 85 -4.02 21.49 18.64
N ARG A 86 -4.20 20.87 17.47
CA ARG A 86 -4.28 21.57 16.17
C ARG A 86 -5.59 22.30 15.94
N ALA A 87 -6.71 21.76 16.40
CA ALA A 87 -8.03 22.33 16.18
C ALA A 87 -8.41 23.42 17.20
N GLY A 88 -7.75 23.46 18.36
CA GLY A 88 -8.14 24.29 19.50
C GLY A 88 -9.29 23.68 20.31
N THR A 89 -9.54 24.25 21.50
CA THR A 89 -10.46 23.68 22.50
C THR A 89 -11.93 23.79 22.13
N ASP A 90 -12.31 24.80 21.32
CA ASP A 90 -13.69 25.11 21.01
C ASP A 90 -14.21 24.41 19.74
N ALA A 91 -13.35 23.73 19.00
CA ALA A 91 -13.72 22.99 17.79
C ALA A 91 -14.19 21.57 18.14
N THR A 92 -15.15 21.07 17.36
CA THR A 92 -15.59 19.67 17.40
C THR A 92 -15.23 19.00 16.04
N PRO A 93 -13.96 18.64 15.84
CA PRO A 93 -13.55 18.07 14.57
C PRO A 93 -14.11 16.68 14.37
N ARG A 94 -14.40 16.33 13.10
CA ARG A 94 -14.87 15.01 12.71
C ARG A 94 -13.70 14.06 12.48
N VAL A 95 -13.87 12.80 12.90
CA VAL A 95 -12.92 11.72 12.61
C VAL A 95 -13.70 10.54 12.04
N VAL A 96 -13.27 10.02 10.88
CA VAL A 96 -13.89 8.85 10.23
C VAL A 96 -13.06 7.61 10.50
N ILE A 97 -13.71 6.51 10.87
CA ILE A 97 -13.07 5.24 11.17
C ILE A 97 -13.60 4.16 10.22
N GLY A 98 -12.72 3.41 9.57
CA GLY A 98 -13.02 2.29 8.71
C GLY A 98 -12.22 1.06 9.10
N TYR A 99 -12.63 -0.09 8.60
CA TYR A 99 -11.97 -1.37 8.86
C TYR A 99 -12.17 -2.37 7.73
N ASP A 100 -11.20 -3.28 7.57
CA ASP A 100 -11.24 -4.39 6.63
C ASP A 100 -11.78 -5.69 7.26
N GLY A 101 -11.64 -6.82 6.55
CA GLY A 101 -12.13 -8.13 6.99
C GLY A 101 -11.17 -8.91 7.90
N ARG A 102 -10.06 -8.32 8.37
CA ARG A 102 -9.08 -9.01 9.23
C ARG A 102 -9.63 -9.25 10.62
N ARG A 103 -9.03 -10.24 11.31
CA ARG A 103 -9.35 -10.53 12.72
C ARG A 103 -9.18 -9.27 13.56
N ASN A 104 -10.15 -8.97 14.42
CA ASN A 104 -10.21 -7.82 15.33
C ASN A 104 -10.28 -6.44 14.65
N SER A 105 -10.35 -6.32 13.32
CA SER A 105 -10.43 -5.00 12.67
C SER A 105 -11.69 -4.23 13.10
N ASP A 106 -12.84 -4.89 13.19
CA ASP A 106 -14.11 -4.31 13.67
C ASP A 106 -14.05 -3.91 15.15
N VAL A 107 -13.38 -4.72 15.99
CA VAL A 107 -13.19 -4.45 17.43
C VAL A 107 -12.30 -3.21 17.61
N PHE A 108 -11.17 -3.15 16.92
CA PHE A 108 -10.24 -2.02 16.98
C PHE A 108 -10.85 -0.73 16.44
N ALA A 109 -11.66 -0.82 15.38
CA ALA A 109 -12.37 0.31 14.83
C ALA A 109 -13.42 0.87 15.81
N ARG A 110 -14.15 -0.02 16.49
CA ARG A 110 -15.13 0.35 17.49
C ARG A 110 -14.50 0.96 18.73
N ASP A 111 -13.40 0.37 19.25
CA ASP A 111 -12.63 0.94 20.36
C ASP A 111 -12.14 2.36 20.00
N SER A 112 -11.66 2.57 18.77
CA SER A 112 -11.23 3.89 18.30
C SER A 112 -12.39 4.89 18.25
N ALA A 113 -13.54 4.49 17.71
CA ALA A 113 -14.73 5.35 17.64
C ALA A 113 -15.20 5.80 19.02
N GLU A 114 -15.20 4.87 20.00
CA GLU A 114 -15.57 5.18 21.39
C GLU A 114 -14.59 6.13 22.06
N ILE A 115 -13.29 6.00 21.81
CA ILE A 115 -12.26 6.90 22.35
C ILE A 115 -12.38 8.30 21.72
N PHE A 116 -12.53 8.41 20.39
CA PHE A 116 -12.74 9.73 19.78
C PHE A 116 -14.02 10.40 20.27
N ALA A 117 -15.13 9.66 20.37
CA ALA A 117 -16.38 10.20 20.92
C ALA A 117 -16.24 10.60 22.38
N GLY A 118 -15.54 9.80 23.21
CA GLY A 118 -15.23 10.13 24.60
C GLY A 118 -14.34 11.38 24.75
N ALA A 119 -13.44 11.61 23.81
CA ALA A 119 -12.61 12.80 23.75
C ALA A 119 -13.34 14.03 23.15
N GLY A 120 -14.63 13.93 22.83
CA GLY A 120 -15.47 15.03 22.34
C GLY A 120 -15.31 15.34 20.85
N PHE A 121 -14.95 14.34 20.04
CA PHE A 121 -14.94 14.43 18.58
C PHE A 121 -16.27 13.94 18.00
N GLU A 122 -16.62 14.43 16.82
CA GLU A 122 -17.65 13.83 15.97
C GLU A 122 -17.06 12.57 15.32
N ALA A 123 -17.17 11.44 16.02
CA ALA A 123 -16.65 10.16 15.54
C ALA A 123 -17.67 9.48 14.63
N VAL A 124 -17.24 9.12 13.41
CA VAL A 124 -18.09 8.47 12.39
C VAL A 124 -17.46 7.13 12.01
N LEU A 125 -18.11 6.03 12.35
CA LEU A 125 -17.70 4.69 11.98
C LEU A 125 -18.34 4.30 10.64
N LEU A 126 -17.56 3.82 9.67
CA LEU A 126 -18.12 3.29 8.42
C LEU A 126 -19.07 2.12 8.70
N PRO A 127 -20.13 1.94 7.87
CA PRO A 127 -21.28 1.08 8.25
C PRO A 127 -20.96 -0.41 8.35
N ARG A 128 -19.86 -0.86 7.75
CA ARG A 128 -19.40 -2.24 7.73
C ARG A 128 -17.92 -2.31 7.35
N LEU A 129 -17.37 -3.53 7.17
CA LEU A 129 -16.05 -3.72 6.57
C LEU A 129 -16.08 -3.21 5.12
N LEU A 130 -15.12 -2.33 4.77
CA LEU A 130 -15.05 -1.63 3.49
C LEU A 130 -13.60 -1.45 3.04
N PRO A 131 -13.36 -1.26 1.73
CA PRO A 131 -12.04 -0.96 1.18
C PRO A 131 -11.38 0.29 1.77
N THR A 132 -10.05 0.26 1.89
CA THR A 132 -9.25 1.44 2.27
C THR A 132 -9.55 2.69 1.44
N PRO A 133 -9.73 2.62 0.09
CA PRO A 133 -10.12 3.79 -0.70
C PRO A 133 -11.44 4.44 -0.28
N VAL A 134 -12.39 3.66 0.21
CA VAL A 134 -13.68 4.21 0.70
C VAL A 134 -13.45 5.08 1.94
N LEU A 135 -12.57 4.67 2.85
CA LEU A 135 -12.21 5.51 3.99
C LEU A 135 -11.50 6.78 3.53
N ALA A 136 -10.48 6.67 2.69
CA ALA A 136 -9.73 7.83 2.19
C ALA A 136 -10.65 8.82 1.46
N PHE A 137 -11.64 8.34 0.71
CA PHE A 137 -12.72 9.14 0.13
C PHE A 137 -13.56 9.81 1.22
N ALA A 138 -14.00 9.05 2.24
CA ALA A 138 -14.88 9.55 3.28
C ALA A 138 -14.25 10.68 4.10
N VAL A 139 -12.93 10.68 4.31
CA VAL A 139 -12.20 11.79 4.97
C VAL A 139 -12.44 13.12 4.24
N ARG A 140 -12.37 13.10 2.91
CA ARG A 140 -12.61 14.29 2.08
C ARG A 140 -14.07 14.62 1.94
N HIS A 141 -14.91 13.61 1.65
CA HIS A 141 -16.33 13.76 1.39
C HIS A 141 -17.10 14.33 2.60
N LEU A 142 -16.68 13.95 3.81
CA LEU A 142 -17.29 14.41 5.06
C LEU A 142 -16.55 15.59 5.70
N ASP A 143 -15.54 16.16 5.03
CA ASP A 143 -14.68 17.23 5.54
C ASP A 143 -14.12 16.90 6.94
N ALA A 144 -13.64 15.68 7.10
CA ALA A 144 -13.12 15.20 8.37
C ALA A 144 -11.69 15.71 8.63
N ALA A 145 -11.36 15.98 9.89
CA ALA A 145 -10.01 16.38 10.29
C ALA A 145 -9.01 15.21 10.17
N ALA A 146 -9.50 13.98 10.36
CA ALA A 146 -8.69 12.77 10.20
C ALA A 146 -9.54 11.55 9.82
N GLY A 147 -8.86 10.54 9.30
CA GLY A 147 -9.40 9.20 9.10
C GLY A 147 -8.48 8.14 9.65
N VAL A 148 -9.08 7.05 10.12
CA VAL A 148 -8.38 5.85 10.58
C VAL A 148 -8.87 4.66 9.80
N MET A 149 -7.95 3.90 9.18
CA MET A 149 -8.26 2.61 8.58
C MET A 149 -7.57 1.49 9.33
N VAL A 150 -8.37 0.60 9.89
CA VAL A 150 -7.87 -0.59 10.58
C VAL A 150 -7.68 -1.70 9.56
N THR A 151 -6.42 -1.93 9.18
CA THR A 151 -6.00 -2.90 8.17
C THR A 151 -4.50 -3.13 8.22
N ALA A 152 -4.05 -4.33 7.86
CA ALA A 152 -2.64 -4.61 7.56
C ALA A 152 -2.41 -4.81 6.04
N SER A 153 -3.34 -4.35 5.17
CA SER A 153 -3.25 -4.49 3.71
C SER A 153 -3.01 -5.96 3.32
N HIS A 154 -1.93 -6.26 2.63
CA HIS A 154 -1.56 -7.60 2.16
C HIS A 154 -0.67 -8.41 3.14
N ASN A 155 -0.44 -7.95 4.36
CA ASN A 155 0.37 -8.69 5.35
C ASN A 155 -0.25 -10.05 5.71
N PRO A 156 0.53 -10.99 6.29
CA PRO A 156 0.02 -12.30 6.73
C PRO A 156 -1.23 -12.23 7.63
N PRO A 157 -1.94 -13.36 7.81
CA PRO A 157 -3.21 -13.41 8.56
C PRO A 157 -3.11 -12.96 10.02
N ASP A 158 -1.95 -13.15 10.63
CA ASP A 158 -1.72 -12.83 12.04
C ASP A 158 -1.39 -11.37 12.30
N ASP A 159 -1.26 -10.56 11.23
CA ASP A 159 -1.01 -9.13 11.35
C ASP A 159 -2.30 -8.30 11.29
N ASN A 160 -2.28 -7.17 12.00
CA ASN A 160 -3.23 -6.07 11.83
C ASN A 160 -2.48 -4.73 11.88
N GLY A 161 -3.20 -3.63 11.62
CA GLY A 161 -2.58 -2.31 11.57
C GLY A 161 -3.58 -1.17 11.71
N TYR A 162 -3.05 0.06 11.68
CA TYR A 162 -3.78 1.28 11.95
C TYR A 162 -3.23 2.41 11.06
N LYS A 163 -3.79 2.58 9.86
CA LYS A 163 -3.40 3.65 8.93
C LYS A 163 -4.09 4.95 9.32
N VAL A 164 -3.38 6.08 9.27
CA VAL A 164 -3.92 7.41 9.59
C VAL A 164 -3.85 8.34 8.39
N TYR A 165 -4.94 9.04 8.14
CA TYR A 165 -5.13 10.04 7.10
C TYR A 165 -5.46 11.37 7.73
N LEU A 166 -4.96 12.48 7.17
CA LEU A 166 -5.28 13.82 7.65
C LEU A 166 -6.10 14.59 6.59
N GLY A 167 -7.13 15.26 7.06
CA GLY A 167 -7.95 16.15 6.25
C GLY A 167 -7.37 17.56 6.12
N GLY A 168 -8.22 18.52 5.78
CA GLY A 168 -7.83 19.92 5.59
C GLY A 168 -6.74 20.06 4.53
N VAL A 169 -5.62 20.65 4.90
CA VAL A 169 -4.48 20.91 3.99
C VAL A 169 -3.84 19.64 3.43
N ASP A 170 -3.95 18.51 4.13
CA ASP A 170 -3.45 17.21 3.69
C ASP A 170 -4.40 16.50 2.71
N ALA A 171 -5.61 17.06 2.53
CA ALA A 171 -6.60 16.63 1.53
C ALA A 171 -6.94 15.13 1.58
N GLY A 172 -6.92 14.49 2.75
CA GLY A 172 -7.19 13.06 2.92
C GLY A 172 -6.01 12.14 2.59
N SER A 173 -4.80 12.66 2.50
CA SER A 173 -3.60 11.85 2.31
C SER A 173 -3.12 11.20 3.61
N GLN A 174 -2.39 10.09 3.51
CA GLN A 174 -1.72 9.49 4.67
C GLN A 174 -0.73 10.46 5.32
N ILE A 175 -0.47 10.27 6.61
CA ILE A 175 0.46 11.10 7.38
C ILE A 175 1.89 11.03 6.82
N VAL A 176 2.58 12.17 6.95
CA VAL A 176 4.02 12.33 6.67
C VAL A 176 4.67 13.06 7.83
N SER A 177 6.00 13.01 7.90
CA SER A 177 6.74 13.80 8.90
C SER A 177 6.49 15.31 8.68
N PRO A 178 6.33 16.09 9.77
CA PRO A 178 6.57 15.71 11.18
C PRO A 178 5.36 15.10 11.90
N ALA A 179 4.16 15.03 11.28
CA ALA A 179 2.93 14.61 11.94
C ALA A 179 3.02 13.20 12.58
N ASP A 180 3.74 12.28 11.97
CA ASP A 180 3.96 10.94 12.51
C ASP A 180 4.70 10.97 13.87
N ALA A 181 5.77 11.76 13.97
CA ALA A 181 6.53 11.90 15.20
C ALA A 181 5.75 12.68 16.30
N GLU A 182 4.98 13.69 15.90
CA GLU A 182 4.12 14.44 16.79
C GLU A 182 3.02 13.55 17.38
N ILE A 183 2.34 12.75 16.54
CA ILE A 183 1.33 11.77 16.98
C ILE A 183 1.97 10.71 17.89
N ALA A 184 3.15 10.18 17.52
CA ALA A 184 3.87 9.20 18.34
C ALA A 184 4.15 9.74 19.75
N THR A 185 4.56 11.01 19.87
CA THR A 185 4.79 11.67 21.17
C THR A 185 3.51 11.69 22.02
N HIS A 186 2.36 12.01 21.44
CA HIS A 186 1.09 11.96 22.15
C HIS A 186 0.69 10.54 22.56
N ILE A 187 0.93 9.55 21.69
CA ILE A 187 0.68 8.13 22.01
C ILE A 187 1.55 7.68 23.19
N GLU A 188 2.82 8.04 23.23
CA GLU A 188 3.72 7.72 24.34
C GLU A 188 3.25 8.36 25.65
N ALA A 189 2.81 9.62 25.61
CA ALA A 189 2.26 10.29 26.79
C ALA A 189 1.00 9.58 27.33
N VAL A 190 0.09 9.16 26.46
CA VAL A 190 -1.09 8.36 26.82
C VAL A 190 -0.69 6.98 27.38
N ALA A 191 0.30 6.34 26.78
CA ALA A 191 0.76 5.00 27.17
C ALA A 191 1.44 4.93 28.54
N ALA A 192 1.83 6.09 29.11
CA ALA A 192 2.34 6.17 30.47
C ALA A 192 1.22 6.02 31.54
N GLY A 193 -0.05 6.11 31.14
CA GLY A 193 -1.24 5.95 31.98
C GLY A 193 -1.94 4.60 31.76
N ASP A 194 -3.11 4.46 32.40
CA ASP A 194 -4.00 3.30 32.27
C ASP A 194 -5.12 3.62 31.28
N ILE A 195 -5.39 2.70 30.34
CA ILE A 195 -6.46 2.91 29.37
C ILE A 195 -7.86 2.94 29.97
N ARG A 196 -8.03 2.40 31.18
CA ARG A 196 -9.30 2.45 31.93
C ARG A 196 -9.68 3.86 32.40
N ASP A 197 -8.70 4.76 32.49
CA ASP A 197 -8.90 6.16 32.86
C ASP A 197 -9.27 7.05 31.66
N LEU A 198 -9.14 6.53 30.44
CA LEU A 198 -9.48 7.24 29.23
C LEU A 198 -10.99 7.40 29.05
N PRO A 199 -11.50 8.59 28.70
CA PRO A 199 -12.92 8.76 28.44
C PRO A 199 -13.35 7.95 27.21
N ARG A 200 -14.43 7.21 27.37
CA ARG A 200 -15.08 6.45 26.29
C ARG A 200 -16.54 6.82 26.18
N SER A 201 -17.09 6.84 24.96
CA SER A 201 -18.49 7.12 24.70
C SER A 201 -19.00 6.29 23.53
N SER A 202 -20.18 5.73 23.69
CA SER A 202 -20.87 5.05 22.58
C SER A 202 -21.65 6.02 21.68
N ALA A 203 -21.53 7.32 21.88
CA ALA A 203 -22.21 8.36 21.10
C ALA A 203 -21.48 8.69 19.79
N TYR A 204 -20.86 7.69 19.15
CA TYR A 204 -20.37 7.81 17.78
C TYR A 204 -21.49 7.50 16.77
N GLU A 205 -21.36 8.03 15.58
CA GLU A 205 -22.32 7.81 14.49
C GLU A 205 -21.87 6.67 13.57
N ILE A 206 -22.83 5.94 13.00
CA ILE A 206 -22.57 5.06 11.85
C ILE A 206 -22.81 5.88 10.58
N ALA A 207 -21.82 5.90 9.70
CA ALA A 207 -21.93 6.62 8.43
C ALA A 207 -23.14 6.12 7.62
N PRO A 208 -23.94 7.02 7.04
CA PRO A 208 -25.04 6.61 6.17
C PRO A 208 -24.50 5.95 4.90
N GLU A 209 -25.27 5.05 4.32
CA GLU A 209 -24.93 4.34 3.07
C GLU A 209 -24.64 5.28 1.91
N SER A 210 -25.19 6.49 1.94
CA SER A 210 -24.94 7.53 0.92
C SER A 210 -23.47 7.93 0.77
N VAL A 211 -22.63 7.71 1.80
CA VAL A 211 -21.17 7.91 1.70
C VAL A 211 -20.55 6.87 0.76
N VAL A 212 -20.97 5.61 0.91
CA VAL A 212 -20.51 4.52 0.02
C VAL A 212 -21.08 4.71 -1.39
N ASP A 213 -22.36 5.11 -1.51
CA ASP A 213 -23.01 5.41 -2.80
C ASP A 213 -22.28 6.52 -3.56
N ALA A 214 -21.82 7.56 -2.84
CA ALA A 214 -21.07 8.67 -3.45
C ALA A 214 -19.71 8.19 -3.98
N TYR A 215 -18.99 7.33 -3.25
CA TYR A 215 -17.75 6.71 -3.74
C TYR A 215 -18.01 5.83 -4.97
N VAL A 216 -19.05 4.98 -4.92
CA VAL A 216 -19.46 4.12 -6.04
C VAL A 216 -19.73 4.96 -7.29
N GLY A 217 -20.51 6.04 -7.17
CA GLY A 217 -20.83 6.92 -8.30
C GLY A 217 -19.61 7.63 -8.89
N ALA A 218 -18.73 8.17 -8.01
CA ALA A 218 -17.52 8.84 -8.44
C ALA A 218 -16.52 7.87 -9.11
N THR A 219 -16.41 6.65 -8.62
CA THR A 219 -15.52 5.64 -9.18
C THR A 219 -16.05 5.06 -10.48
N ALA A 220 -17.36 4.81 -10.60
CA ALA A 220 -18.00 4.38 -11.85
C ALA A 220 -17.80 5.39 -12.99
N ALA A 221 -17.74 6.68 -12.68
CA ALA A 221 -17.51 7.75 -13.64
C ALA A 221 -16.08 7.81 -14.21
N VAL A 222 -15.11 7.10 -13.63
CA VAL A 222 -13.70 7.04 -14.10
C VAL A 222 -13.61 6.50 -15.52
N ALA A 223 -14.39 5.46 -15.83
CA ALA A 223 -14.48 4.89 -17.17
C ALA A 223 -15.82 4.15 -17.34
N PRO A 224 -16.89 4.83 -17.76
CA PRO A 224 -18.13 4.16 -18.12
C PRO A 224 -17.94 3.15 -19.25
N ALA A 225 -18.66 2.03 -19.21
CA ALA A 225 -18.51 0.95 -20.17
C ALA A 225 -18.83 1.40 -21.60
N GLY A 226 -17.87 1.23 -22.51
CA GLY A 226 -18.02 1.44 -23.94
C GLY A 226 -18.49 0.18 -24.69
N PRO A 227 -18.68 0.27 -26.02
CA PRO A 227 -19.17 -0.85 -26.86
C PRO A 227 -18.31 -2.13 -26.72
N GLY A 228 -17.00 -1.98 -26.55
CA GLY A 228 -16.09 -3.12 -26.40
C GLY A 228 -16.23 -3.88 -25.06
N ALA A 229 -16.99 -3.36 -24.10
CA ALA A 229 -17.26 -4.07 -22.85
C ALA A 229 -18.26 -5.23 -23.05
N THR A 230 -19.09 -5.17 -24.09
CA THR A 230 -20.08 -6.23 -24.37
C THR A 230 -19.40 -7.57 -24.61
N GLY A 231 -19.84 -8.60 -23.88
CA GLY A 231 -19.32 -9.97 -24.00
C GLY A 231 -17.88 -10.15 -23.49
N MET A 232 -17.36 -9.22 -22.72
CA MET A 232 -16.06 -9.33 -22.03
C MET A 232 -16.09 -10.48 -21.02
N ARG A 233 -15.14 -11.40 -21.13
CA ARG A 233 -15.01 -12.56 -20.24
C ARG A 233 -13.75 -12.39 -19.40
N TRP A 234 -13.91 -12.24 -18.11
CA TRP A 234 -12.81 -11.99 -17.21
C TRP A 234 -13.04 -12.57 -15.82
N VAL A 235 -11.96 -12.73 -15.09
CA VAL A 235 -11.96 -13.29 -13.74
C VAL A 235 -11.56 -12.22 -12.73
N TYR A 236 -12.16 -12.29 -11.55
CA TYR A 236 -11.83 -11.42 -10.43
C TYR A 236 -11.59 -12.22 -9.14
N THR A 237 -10.58 -11.80 -8.39
CA THR A 237 -10.37 -12.24 -7.01
C THR A 237 -10.18 -11.05 -6.07
N ALA A 238 -10.84 -11.12 -4.91
CA ALA A 238 -10.63 -10.22 -3.78
C ALA A 238 -9.60 -10.76 -2.78
N MET A 239 -9.02 -11.93 -3.01
CA MET A 239 -8.08 -12.60 -2.10
C MET A 239 -8.57 -12.66 -0.64
N HIS A 240 -9.84 -13.05 -0.43
CA HIS A 240 -10.53 -13.03 0.86
C HIS A 240 -10.64 -11.63 1.48
N GLY A 241 -10.46 -10.58 0.71
CA GLY A 241 -10.55 -9.19 1.16
C GLY A 241 -11.91 -8.56 0.93
N VAL A 242 -11.97 -7.24 1.12
CA VAL A 242 -13.22 -6.46 1.13
C VAL A 242 -13.57 -5.79 -0.20
N GLY A 243 -12.81 -6.08 -1.27
CA GLY A 243 -12.96 -5.38 -2.56
C GLY A 243 -14.24 -5.71 -3.34
N TRP A 244 -14.77 -6.93 -3.20
CA TRP A 244 -15.80 -7.45 -4.11
C TRP A 244 -17.13 -6.69 -4.06
N GLU A 245 -17.71 -6.51 -2.89
CA GLU A 245 -19.02 -5.85 -2.78
C GLU A 245 -19.02 -4.46 -3.42
N THR A 246 -18.00 -3.67 -3.09
CA THR A 246 -17.86 -2.31 -3.63
C THR A 246 -17.60 -2.32 -5.13
N LEU A 247 -16.71 -3.20 -5.62
CA LEU A 247 -16.43 -3.33 -7.05
C LEU A 247 -17.67 -3.77 -7.82
N ALA A 248 -18.43 -4.75 -7.33
CA ALA A 248 -19.65 -5.23 -8.01
C ALA A 248 -20.68 -4.11 -8.22
N ARG A 249 -20.88 -3.26 -7.21
CA ARG A 249 -21.77 -2.09 -7.31
C ARG A 249 -21.26 -1.06 -8.32
N ILE A 250 -19.96 -0.86 -8.38
CA ILE A 250 -19.31 0.04 -9.35
C ILE A 250 -19.44 -0.50 -10.77
N LEU A 251 -19.24 -1.81 -10.96
CA LEU A 251 -19.40 -2.44 -12.28
C LEU A 251 -20.84 -2.30 -12.82
N ASP A 252 -21.83 -2.51 -11.96
CA ASP A 252 -23.25 -2.31 -12.31
C ASP A 252 -23.51 -0.84 -12.69
N ALA A 253 -23.05 0.09 -11.85
CA ALA A 253 -23.23 1.55 -12.10
C ALA A 253 -22.49 2.03 -13.36
N ALA A 254 -21.32 1.47 -13.67
CA ALA A 254 -20.53 1.79 -14.86
C ALA A 254 -20.99 1.05 -16.12
N GLY A 255 -21.82 0.00 -16.00
CA GLY A 255 -22.37 -0.80 -17.10
C GLY A 255 -21.44 -1.90 -17.61
N TYR A 256 -20.49 -2.37 -16.83
CA TYR A 256 -19.62 -3.50 -17.18
C TYR A 256 -20.27 -4.86 -16.89
N PRO A 257 -20.00 -5.89 -17.70
CA PRO A 257 -20.42 -7.25 -17.37
C PRO A 257 -19.68 -7.73 -16.12
N ALA A 258 -20.41 -8.46 -15.27
CA ALA A 258 -19.82 -9.06 -14.06
C ALA A 258 -18.70 -10.06 -14.44
N PRO A 259 -17.61 -10.13 -13.68
CA PRO A 259 -16.58 -11.15 -13.83
C PRO A 259 -17.08 -12.53 -13.41
N THR A 260 -16.34 -13.57 -13.77
CA THR A 260 -16.40 -14.83 -13.05
C THR A 260 -15.56 -14.67 -11.78
N PRO A 261 -16.14 -14.76 -10.57
CA PRO A 261 -15.39 -14.63 -9.34
C PRO A 261 -14.59 -15.91 -9.04
N VAL A 262 -13.43 -15.78 -8.42
CA VAL A 262 -12.76 -16.89 -7.74
C VAL A 262 -13.54 -17.21 -6.48
N THR A 263 -14.48 -18.13 -6.56
CA THR A 263 -15.50 -18.40 -5.51
C THR A 263 -14.90 -18.63 -4.13
N ALA A 264 -13.74 -19.31 -4.05
CA ALA A 264 -13.06 -19.57 -2.78
C ALA A 264 -12.44 -18.32 -2.13
N GLN A 265 -12.26 -17.22 -2.88
CA GLN A 265 -11.55 -16.01 -2.44
C GLN A 265 -12.39 -14.74 -2.49
N ILE A 266 -13.68 -14.86 -2.84
CA ILE A 266 -14.50 -13.67 -3.11
C ILE A 266 -15.07 -13.02 -1.85
N GLU A 267 -15.37 -13.84 -0.84
CA GLU A 267 -15.91 -13.38 0.44
C GLU A 267 -14.77 -13.06 1.43
N PRO A 268 -14.91 -12.03 2.25
CA PRO A 268 -13.94 -11.69 3.27
C PRO A 268 -13.71 -12.81 4.30
N ASP A 269 -12.47 -13.25 4.47
CA ASP A 269 -12.05 -14.16 5.54
C ASP A 269 -10.65 -13.79 6.05
N GLY A 270 -10.57 -13.21 7.24
CA GLY A 270 -9.33 -12.77 7.85
C GLY A 270 -8.31 -13.87 8.18
N ARG A 271 -8.65 -15.15 7.94
CA ARG A 271 -7.72 -16.29 8.04
C ARG A 271 -7.00 -16.57 6.72
N PHE A 272 -7.46 -16.01 5.60
CA PHE A 272 -6.91 -16.20 4.25
C PHE A 272 -6.64 -17.68 3.89
N PRO A 273 -7.64 -18.58 3.95
CA PRO A 273 -7.44 -20.04 3.97
C PRO A 273 -6.79 -20.61 2.70
N THR A 274 -6.77 -19.88 1.58
CA THR A 274 -6.18 -20.34 0.31
C THR A 274 -4.83 -19.71 0.00
N VAL A 275 -4.39 -18.71 0.78
CA VAL A 275 -3.12 -17.99 0.57
C VAL A 275 -2.47 -17.65 1.91
N SER A 276 -1.23 -18.07 2.10
CA SER A 276 -0.48 -17.75 3.33
C SER A 276 -0.03 -16.29 3.41
N PHE A 277 0.09 -15.63 2.25
CA PHE A 277 0.45 -14.24 2.12
C PHE A 277 -0.44 -13.61 1.04
N PRO A 278 -1.51 -12.86 1.41
CA PRO A 278 -2.53 -12.39 0.47
C PRO A 278 -2.07 -11.16 -0.34
N ASN A 279 -0.95 -11.30 -1.03
CA ASN A 279 -0.37 -10.30 -1.92
C ASN A 279 -0.37 -10.86 -3.34
N PRO A 280 -1.01 -10.21 -4.33
CA PRO A 280 -0.99 -10.66 -5.71
C PRO A 280 0.41 -10.83 -6.31
N GLU A 281 1.45 -10.24 -5.72
CA GLU A 281 2.83 -10.37 -6.17
C GLU A 281 3.52 -11.64 -5.69
N GLU A 282 3.01 -12.26 -4.64
CA GLU A 282 3.61 -13.47 -4.08
C GLU A 282 3.35 -14.71 -4.94
N PRO A 283 4.33 -15.61 -5.05
CA PRO A 283 4.15 -16.88 -5.75
C PRO A 283 2.96 -17.67 -5.20
N GLY A 284 2.13 -18.20 -6.09
CA GLY A 284 0.95 -19.00 -5.74
C GLY A 284 -0.30 -18.17 -5.36
N ALA A 285 -0.20 -16.88 -5.10
CA ALA A 285 -1.35 -16.07 -4.71
C ALA A 285 -2.43 -15.97 -5.80
N MET A 286 -2.05 -16.05 -7.06
CA MET A 286 -2.93 -15.97 -8.22
C MET A 286 -3.34 -17.33 -8.80
N ASP A 287 -2.90 -18.47 -8.26
CA ASP A 287 -3.09 -19.79 -8.87
C ASP A 287 -4.56 -20.14 -9.09
N LEU A 288 -5.42 -19.91 -8.10
CA LEU A 288 -6.86 -20.13 -8.23
C LEU A 288 -7.51 -19.22 -9.29
N ALA A 289 -7.00 -18.02 -9.46
CA ALA A 289 -7.46 -17.09 -10.49
C ALA A 289 -7.04 -17.58 -11.89
N PHE A 290 -5.82 -18.09 -12.05
CA PHE A 290 -5.35 -18.70 -13.29
C PHE A 290 -6.16 -19.96 -13.64
N GLU A 291 -6.41 -20.82 -12.65
CA GLU A 291 -7.25 -22.01 -12.86
C GLU A 291 -8.67 -21.64 -13.30
N THR A 292 -9.31 -20.70 -12.59
CA THR A 292 -10.65 -20.22 -12.95
C THR A 292 -10.67 -19.62 -14.35
N ALA A 293 -9.66 -18.84 -14.72
CA ALA A 293 -9.55 -18.21 -16.02
C ALA A 293 -9.43 -19.21 -17.17
N ARG A 294 -8.65 -20.29 -17.00
CA ARG A 294 -8.57 -21.40 -17.96
C ARG A 294 -9.92 -22.08 -18.14
N GLN A 295 -10.63 -22.36 -17.03
CA GLN A 295 -11.93 -23.05 -17.07
C GLN A 295 -13.00 -22.27 -17.86
N VAL A 296 -13.01 -20.93 -17.74
CA VAL A 296 -14.02 -20.09 -18.40
C VAL A 296 -13.56 -19.45 -19.70
N GLY A 297 -12.32 -19.67 -20.11
CA GLY A 297 -11.73 -19.04 -21.29
C GLY A 297 -11.71 -17.52 -21.15
N ALA A 298 -11.23 -17.02 -20.02
CA ALA A 298 -11.15 -15.59 -19.75
C ALA A 298 -10.13 -14.88 -20.65
N GLU A 299 -10.33 -13.60 -20.89
CA GLU A 299 -9.45 -12.75 -21.69
C GLU A 299 -8.40 -12.05 -20.82
N PHE A 300 -8.71 -11.83 -19.54
CA PHE A 300 -7.81 -11.24 -18.53
C PHE A 300 -8.32 -11.53 -17.11
N ILE A 301 -7.48 -11.26 -16.14
CA ILE A 301 -7.78 -11.38 -14.71
C ILE A 301 -7.48 -10.04 -14.03
N LEU A 302 -8.35 -9.62 -13.13
CA LEU A 302 -8.09 -8.54 -12.17
C LEU A 302 -8.10 -9.10 -10.75
N ALA A 303 -7.21 -8.59 -9.91
CA ALA A 303 -7.13 -8.98 -8.50
C ALA A 303 -6.86 -7.74 -7.62
N ASN A 304 -7.54 -7.65 -6.49
CA ASN A 304 -7.19 -6.70 -5.44
C ASN A 304 -6.56 -7.45 -4.25
N ASP A 305 -5.72 -6.74 -3.49
CA ASP A 305 -5.28 -7.18 -2.17
C ASP A 305 -6.41 -7.01 -1.14
N PRO A 306 -6.27 -7.53 0.10
CA PRO A 306 -7.40 -7.62 1.03
C PRO A 306 -8.11 -6.31 1.38
N ASP A 307 -7.42 -5.18 1.41
CA ASP A 307 -8.03 -3.86 1.64
C ASP A 307 -8.30 -3.08 0.36
N ALA A 308 -8.09 -3.73 -0.79
CA ALA A 308 -8.41 -3.27 -2.15
C ALA A 308 -7.78 -1.92 -2.53
N ASP A 309 -6.65 -1.55 -1.92
CA ASP A 309 -5.91 -0.35 -2.31
C ASP A 309 -4.95 -0.62 -3.49
N ARG A 310 -4.72 -1.91 -3.87
CA ARG A 310 -3.85 -2.34 -4.97
C ARG A 310 -4.63 -3.06 -6.06
N LEU A 311 -4.05 -3.07 -7.28
CA LEU A 311 -4.57 -3.78 -8.44
C LEU A 311 -3.47 -4.62 -9.10
N ALA A 312 -3.73 -5.91 -9.28
CA ALA A 312 -2.97 -6.76 -10.20
C ALA A 312 -3.81 -7.09 -11.43
N VAL A 313 -3.13 -7.22 -12.56
CA VAL A 313 -3.70 -7.63 -13.86
C VAL A 313 -2.91 -8.81 -14.37
N ALA A 314 -3.59 -9.85 -14.88
CA ALA A 314 -2.94 -10.93 -15.60
C ALA A 314 -3.61 -11.16 -16.96
N VAL A 315 -2.79 -11.61 -17.90
CA VAL A 315 -3.17 -11.84 -19.29
C VAL A 315 -2.72 -13.22 -19.73
N PRO A 316 -3.37 -13.83 -20.74
CA PRO A 316 -2.90 -15.07 -21.34
C PRO A 316 -1.47 -14.92 -21.87
N ASP A 317 -0.63 -15.91 -21.59
CA ASP A 317 0.73 -16.03 -22.10
C ASP A 317 1.08 -17.51 -22.30
N PRO A 318 0.96 -18.05 -23.52
CA PRO A 318 1.23 -19.46 -23.79
C PRO A 318 2.66 -19.92 -23.46
N ALA A 319 3.59 -18.98 -23.32
CA ALA A 319 4.98 -19.29 -22.95
C ALA A 319 5.19 -19.39 -21.44
N ALA A 320 4.25 -18.88 -20.63
CA ALA A 320 4.33 -18.97 -19.18
C ALA A 320 3.92 -20.38 -18.66
N PRO A 321 4.46 -20.84 -17.50
CA PRO A 321 4.14 -22.16 -16.94
C PRO A 321 2.65 -22.42 -16.73
N GLU A 322 1.89 -21.40 -16.35
CA GLU A 322 0.44 -21.49 -16.11
C GLU A 322 -0.40 -21.02 -17.30
N GLU A 323 0.23 -20.79 -18.47
CA GLU A 323 -0.39 -20.16 -19.65
C GLU A 323 -0.95 -18.75 -19.39
N TRP A 324 -0.57 -18.16 -18.25
CA TRP A 324 -0.96 -16.83 -17.80
C TRP A 324 0.26 -16.08 -17.26
N ARG A 325 0.32 -14.79 -17.50
CA ARG A 325 1.35 -13.91 -16.99
C ARG A 325 0.73 -12.73 -16.25
N ARG A 326 1.13 -12.54 -15.00
CA ARG A 326 0.83 -11.31 -14.26
C ARG A 326 1.67 -10.16 -14.84
N LEU A 327 1.04 -9.04 -15.13
CA LEU A 327 1.74 -7.82 -15.48
C LEU A 327 2.47 -7.26 -14.24
N THR A 328 3.64 -6.66 -14.47
CA THR A 328 4.34 -5.96 -13.38
C THR A 328 3.58 -4.69 -13.00
N GLY A 329 3.77 -4.22 -11.76
CA GLY A 329 3.19 -2.95 -11.33
C GLY A 329 3.62 -1.78 -12.21
N ASN A 330 4.86 -1.81 -12.73
CA ASN A 330 5.33 -0.84 -13.71
C ASN A 330 4.56 -0.88 -15.02
N GLN A 331 4.30 -2.07 -15.59
CA GLN A 331 3.54 -2.19 -16.85
C GLN A 331 2.11 -1.63 -16.71
N ILE A 332 1.43 -2.00 -15.63
CA ILE A 332 0.08 -1.48 -15.33
C ILE A 332 0.15 0.04 -15.10
N GLY A 333 1.14 0.51 -14.31
CA GLY A 333 1.34 1.92 -14.00
C GLY A 333 1.60 2.78 -15.23
N LEU A 334 2.38 2.28 -16.17
CA LEU A 334 2.67 2.95 -17.43
C LEU A 334 1.44 3.02 -18.35
N LEU A 335 0.67 1.94 -18.47
CA LEU A 335 -0.58 1.94 -19.26
C LEU A 335 -1.61 2.92 -18.69
N LEU A 336 -1.85 2.89 -17.37
CA LEU A 336 -2.79 3.81 -16.72
C LEU A 336 -2.31 5.26 -16.79
N GLY A 337 -1.00 5.50 -16.66
CA GLY A 337 -0.38 6.81 -16.85
C GLY A 337 -0.53 7.34 -18.27
N TRP A 338 -0.37 6.47 -19.26
CA TRP A 338 -0.62 6.80 -20.66
C TRP A 338 -2.08 7.16 -20.92
N ARG A 339 -3.02 6.38 -20.35
CA ARG A 339 -4.44 6.72 -20.39
C ARG A 339 -4.70 8.12 -19.82
N ALA A 340 -4.15 8.44 -18.66
CA ALA A 340 -4.32 9.73 -18.02
C ALA A 340 -3.73 10.87 -18.88
N ALA A 341 -2.55 10.66 -19.46
CA ALA A 341 -1.87 11.64 -20.31
C ALA A 341 -2.65 11.94 -21.60
N ARG A 342 -3.25 10.91 -22.22
CA ARG A 342 -4.09 11.07 -23.44
C ARG A 342 -5.35 11.91 -23.20
N ALA A 343 -5.87 11.89 -21.98
CA ALA A 343 -7.05 12.63 -21.58
C ALA A 343 -6.75 14.05 -21.05
N ALA A 344 -5.48 14.35 -20.77
CA ALA A 344 -5.08 15.60 -20.15
C ALA A 344 -4.95 16.73 -21.18
N ASP A 345 -5.22 17.96 -20.70
CA ASP A 345 -4.87 19.18 -21.42
C ASP A 345 -3.45 19.63 -21.01
N ALA A 346 -2.52 19.65 -21.96
CA ALA A 346 -1.14 20.09 -21.74
C ALA A 346 -1.04 21.52 -21.16
N ALA A 347 -2.01 22.40 -21.47
CA ALA A 347 -2.05 23.77 -20.97
C ALA A 347 -2.48 23.88 -19.50
N SER A 348 -2.99 22.80 -18.89
CA SER A 348 -3.53 22.79 -17.52
C SER A 348 -2.47 22.79 -16.42
N GLY A 349 -1.18 22.55 -16.75
CA GLY A 349 -0.13 22.31 -15.75
C GLY A 349 -0.21 20.93 -15.08
N ALA A 350 -0.93 20.00 -15.72
CA ALA A 350 -1.11 18.63 -15.23
C ALA A 350 0.22 17.88 -15.11
N THR A 351 0.37 17.11 -14.03
CA THR A 351 1.58 16.36 -13.68
C THR A 351 1.29 14.86 -13.53
N LEU A 352 2.15 14.02 -14.11
CA LEU A 352 2.20 12.59 -13.82
C LEU A 352 3.24 12.35 -12.70
N ALA A 353 2.90 11.54 -11.71
CA ALA A 353 3.77 11.31 -10.55
C ALA A 353 4.05 9.81 -10.33
N CYS A 354 5.24 9.47 -9.87
CA CYS A 354 5.53 8.10 -9.42
C CYS A 354 6.58 8.09 -8.30
N SER A 355 6.73 6.95 -7.63
CA SER A 355 7.84 6.76 -6.71
C SER A 355 9.17 6.78 -7.48
N LEU A 356 10.23 7.23 -6.82
CA LEU A 356 11.56 7.28 -7.46
C LEU A 356 12.07 5.90 -7.90
N VAL A 357 11.55 4.82 -7.33
CA VAL A 357 11.91 3.44 -7.66
C VAL A 357 11.00 2.80 -8.71
N SER A 358 9.93 3.47 -9.11
CA SER A 358 9.05 3.05 -10.21
C SER A 358 9.69 3.35 -11.57
N SER A 359 9.16 2.74 -12.62
CA SER A 359 9.72 2.84 -13.98
C SER A 359 9.87 4.29 -14.45
N PRO A 360 11.02 4.66 -15.03
CA PRO A 360 11.23 5.97 -15.66
C PRO A 360 10.38 6.17 -16.92
N GLY A 361 9.71 5.14 -17.41
CA GLY A 361 8.81 5.23 -18.57
C GLY A 361 7.69 6.26 -18.40
N LEU A 362 7.24 6.54 -17.15
CA LEU A 362 6.23 7.57 -16.93
C LEU A 362 6.76 8.99 -17.29
N ALA A 363 8.04 9.24 -17.09
CA ALA A 363 8.65 10.51 -17.52
C ALA A 363 8.64 10.65 -19.05
N ALA A 364 8.88 9.56 -19.80
CA ALA A 364 8.79 9.58 -21.25
C ALA A 364 7.35 9.83 -21.74
N VAL A 365 6.35 9.28 -21.05
CA VAL A 365 4.92 9.59 -21.31
C VAL A 365 4.64 11.07 -21.07
N ALA A 366 5.06 11.62 -19.93
CA ALA A 366 4.84 13.04 -19.61
C ALA A 366 5.50 13.96 -20.65
N GLU A 367 6.74 13.69 -21.02
CA GLU A 367 7.47 14.44 -22.05
C GLU A 367 6.73 14.42 -23.39
N HIS A 368 6.29 13.24 -23.86
CA HIS A 368 5.58 13.08 -25.12
C HIS A 368 4.30 13.93 -25.20
N TYR A 369 3.56 14.04 -24.09
CA TYR A 369 2.32 14.81 -24.02
C TYR A 369 2.50 16.25 -23.52
N GLY A 370 3.73 16.70 -23.26
CA GLY A 370 4.01 18.04 -22.75
C GLY A 370 3.47 18.29 -21.33
N LEU A 371 3.38 17.25 -20.51
CA LEU A 371 2.92 17.30 -19.12
C LEU A 371 4.10 17.44 -18.15
N GLY A 372 3.78 17.89 -16.93
CA GLY A 372 4.73 17.83 -15.81
C GLY A 372 5.01 16.38 -15.39
N PHE A 373 6.21 16.15 -14.85
CA PHE A 373 6.59 14.88 -14.23
C PHE A 373 7.17 15.11 -12.83
N ALA A 374 6.76 14.29 -11.86
CA ALA A 374 7.27 14.32 -10.50
C ALA A 374 7.68 12.92 -10.03
N ALA A 375 8.97 12.73 -9.75
CA ALA A 375 9.45 11.61 -8.96
C ALA A 375 9.39 11.99 -7.47
N THR A 376 8.90 11.08 -6.62
CA THR A 376 8.81 11.31 -5.16
C THR A 376 9.56 10.23 -4.39
N LEU A 377 9.75 10.40 -3.08
CA LEU A 377 10.12 9.28 -2.22
C LEU A 377 9.07 8.17 -2.31
N THR A 378 9.45 6.96 -1.91
CA THR A 378 8.56 5.79 -1.92
C THR A 378 7.39 5.95 -0.95
N GLY A 379 6.21 5.53 -1.39
CA GLY A 379 4.95 5.55 -0.65
C GLY A 379 3.99 6.63 -1.14
N PHE A 380 2.72 6.26 -1.22
CA PHE A 380 1.65 7.12 -1.73
C PHE A 380 1.46 8.40 -0.93
N LYS A 381 1.83 8.42 0.33
CA LYS A 381 1.88 9.63 1.16
C LYS A 381 2.68 10.77 0.52
N TRP A 382 3.68 10.47 -0.31
CA TRP A 382 4.45 11.44 -1.07
C TRP A 382 3.87 11.69 -2.46
N ILE A 383 3.51 10.61 -3.17
CA ILE A 383 2.95 10.69 -4.52
C ILE A 383 1.67 11.52 -4.52
N SER A 384 0.77 11.30 -3.57
CA SER A 384 -0.51 12.00 -3.47
C SER A 384 -0.40 13.52 -3.25
N ARG A 385 0.78 14.00 -2.86
CA ARG A 385 1.08 15.42 -2.62
C ARG A 385 1.82 16.11 -3.78
N ALA A 386 2.11 15.40 -4.88
CA ALA A 386 2.77 16.00 -6.03
C ALA A 386 1.89 17.15 -6.60
N PRO A 387 2.46 18.36 -6.80
CA PRO A 387 1.70 19.49 -7.32
C PRO A 387 1.14 19.23 -8.71
N GLY A 388 -0.13 19.58 -8.94
CA GLY A 388 -0.78 19.42 -10.25
C GLY A 388 -1.02 17.96 -10.66
N MET A 389 -0.87 17.00 -9.75
CA MET A 389 -0.98 15.57 -10.06
C MET A 389 -2.39 15.20 -10.54
N ILE A 390 -2.45 14.60 -11.74
CA ILE A 390 -3.65 14.00 -12.32
C ILE A 390 -3.62 12.47 -12.28
N TYR A 391 -2.43 11.89 -12.11
CA TYR A 391 -2.19 10.46 -12.01
C TYR A 391 -0.93 10.18 -11.21
N GLY A 392 -0.94 9.11 -10.41
CA GLY A 392 0.24 8.66 -9.68
C GLY A 392 0.30 7.14 -9.56
N PHE A 393 1.52 6.56 -9.51
CA PHE A 393 1.68 5.14 -9.24
C PHE A 393 2.95 4.79 -8.47
N GLU A 394 2.94 3.64 -7.81
CA GLU A 394 4.12 2.94 -7.32
C GLU A 394 4.16 1.51 -7.87
N GLU A 395 5.36 1.01 -8.13
CA GLU A 395 5.63 -0.29 -8.74
C GLU A 395 5.02 -1.48 -7.97
N ALA A 396 4.78 -1.29 -6.68
CA ALA A 396 4.16 -2.29 -5.80
C ALA A 396 2.63 -2.33 -5.94
N LEU A 397 2.12 -2.33 -7.18
CA LEU A 397 0.70 -2.44 -7.55
C LEU A 397 -0.20 -1.30 -7.07
N GLY A 398 0.36 -0.13 -6.71
CA GLY A 398 -0.41 1.01 -6.23
C GLY A 398 -0.66 2.05 -7.33
N TYR A 399 -1.91 2.48 -7.51
CA TYR A 399 -2.31 3.44 -8.54
C TYR A 399 -3.34 4.43 -8.00
N LEU A 400 -3.25 5.66 -8.47
CA LEU A 400 -4.18 6.75 -8.18
C LEU A 400 -4.60 7.38 -9.52
N VAL A 401 -5.80 7.04 -9.99
CA VAL A 401 -6.32 7.45 -11.30
C VAL A 401 -7.32 8.61 -11.24
N ASN A 402 -7.82 8.93 -10.05
CA ASN A 402 -8.82 9.98 -9.81
C ASN A 402 -8.52 10.78 -8.52
N PRO A 403 -7.44 11.58 -8.50
CA PRO A 403 -6.97 12.30 -7.31
C PRO A 403 -7.99 13.30 -6.73
N GLU A 404 -9.01 13.67 -7.49
CA GLU A 404 -10.12 14.50 -6.99
C GLU A 404 -11.02 13.74 -6.01
N THR A 405 -11.06 12.40 -6.11
CA THR A 405 -11.89 11.53 -5.27
C THR A 405 -11.09 11.00 -4.08
N VAL A 406 -9.94 10.42 -4.32
CA VAL A 406 -9.07 9.77 -3.32
C VAL A 406 -7.66 10.35 -3.40
N ARG A 407 -6.94 10.47 -2.28
CA ARG A 407 -5.54 10.90 -2.22
C ARG A 407 -4.64 9.81 -1.64
N ASP A 408 -4.88 8.58 -2.07
CA ASP A 408 -4.07 7.40 -1.80
C ASP A 408 -4.22 6.42 -2.98
N LYS A 409 -3.60 5.25 -2.87
CA LYS A 409 -3.84 4.13 -3.78
C LYS A 409 -5.31 3.75 -3.77
N ASP A 410 -5.84 3.51 -4.94
CA ASP A 410 -7.19 3.03 -5.13
C ASP A 410 -7.22 1.94 -6.20
N GLY A 411 -7.12 0.69 -5.74
CA GLY A 411 -7.11 -0.49 -6.62
C GLY A 411 -8.44 -0.69 -7.34
N ILE A 412 -9.54 -0.20 -6.77
CA ILE A 412 -10.87 -0.35 -7.38
C ILE A 412 -11.04 0.64 -8.54
N SER A 413 -10.72 1.93 -8.36
CA SER A 413 -10.77 2.89 -9.45
C SER A 413 -9.75 2.58 -10.55
N ALA A 414 -8.58 2.05 -10.17
CA ALA A 414 -7.60 1.55 -11.12
C ALA A 414 -8.14 0.37 -11.95
N ALA A 415 -8.91 -0.55 -11.33
CA ALA A 415 -9.58 -1.64 -12.03
C ALA A 415 -10.59 -1.11 -13.05
N VAL A 416 -11.40 -0.12 -12.69
CA VAL A 416 -12.35 0.52 -13.62
C VAL A 416 -11.63 1.21 -14.77
N ALA A 417 -10.54 1.94 -14.50
CA ALA A 417 -9.73 2.56 -15.54
C ALA A 417 -9.11 1.53 -16.50
N MET A 418 -8.62 0.40 -15.96
CA MET A 418 -8.09 -0.70 -16.77
C MET A 418 -9.18 -1.37 -17.61
N LEU A 419 -10.38 -1.60 -17.06
CA LEU A 419 -11.53 -2.09 -17.80
C LEU A 419 -11.89 -1.17 -18.97
N GLY A 420 -11.84 0.15 -18.78
CA GLY A 420 -12.05 1.12 -19.85
C GLY A 420 -11.02 0.97 -20.98
N MET A 421 -9.73 0.87 -20.64
CA MET A 421 -8.68 0.64 -21.65
C MET A 421 -8.85 -0.68 -22.40
N ILE A 422 -9.17 -1.76 -21.70
CA ILE A 422 -9.41 -3.07 -22.30
C ILE A 422 -10.62 -3.00 -23.23
N ALA A 423 -11.71 -2.34 -22.83
CA ALA A 423 -12.90 -2.16 -23.68
C ALA A 423 -12.58 -1.38 -24.94
N GLU A 424 -11.82 -0.28 -24.84
CA GLU A 424 -11.38 0.49 -26.01
C GLU A 424 -10.52 -0.36 -26.97
N ALA A 425 -9.57 -1.13 -26.44
CA ALA A 425 -8.74 -2.04 -27.25
C ALA A 425 -9.59 -3.10 -27.96
N ARG A 426 -10.51 -3.77 -27.22
CA ARG A 426 -11.40 -4.78 -27.77
C ARG A 426 -12.32 -4.23 -28.88
N ALA A 427 -12.79 -3.00 -28.75
CA ALA A 427 -13.61 -2.36 -29.79
C ALA A 427 -12.89 -2.24 -31.15
N SER A 428 -11.55 -2.25 -31.13
CA SER A 428 -10.67 -2.28 -32.32
C SER A 428 -10.00 -3.62 -32.56
N GLY A 429 -10.46 -4.71 -31.93
CA GLY A 429 -9.94 -6.06 -32.11
C GLY A 429 -8.55 -6.28 -31.49
N ARG A 430 -8.14 -5.45 -30.52
CA ARG A 430 -6.85 -5.51 -29.85
C ARG A 430 -6.94 -6.08 -28.45
N THR A 431 -5.82 -6.57 -27.95
CA THR A 431 -5.64 -7.16 -26.62
C THR A 431 -4.83 -6.22 -25.71
N VAL A 432 -4.67 -6.59 -24.45
CA VAL A 432 -3.73 -5.91 -23.54
C VAL A 432 -2.28 -6.07 -23.99
N GLY A 433 -1.93 -7.20 -24.60
CA GLY A 433 -0.61 -7.40 -25.20
C GLY A 433 -0.32 -6.39 -26.32
N ASP A 434 -1.31 -6.09 -27.15
CA ASP A 434 -1.18 -5.08 -28.20
C ASP A 434 -1.04 -3.66 -27.64
N LEU A 435 -1.66 -3.35 -26.49
CA LEU A 435 -1.46 -2.07 -25.81
C LEU A 435 -0.03 -1.93 -25.26
N LEU A 436 0.55 -3.01 -24.72
CA LEU A 436 1.94 -3.00 -24.27
C LEU A 436 2.90 -2.82 -25.45
N ALA A 437 2.66 -3.51 -26.57
CA ALA A 437 3.48 -3.36 -27.77
C ALA A 437 3.42 -1.92 -28.34
N GLU A 438 2.21 -1.33 -28.41
CA GLU A 438 2.02 0.05 -28.84
C GLU A 438 2.71 1.05 -27.88
N PHE A 439 2.69 0.76 -26.58
CA PHE A 439 3.44 1.56 -25.60
C PHE A 439 4.94 1.54 -25.89
N ASP A 440 5.51 0.33 -26.08
CA ASP A 440 6.93 0.15 -26.38
C ASP A 440 7.34 0.83 -27.68
N GLU A 441 6.52 0.75 -28.72
CA GLU A 441 6.75 1.43 -30.00
C GLU A 441 6.72 2.96 -29.86
N THR A 442 5.87 3.50 -28.98
CA THR A 442 5.67 4.94 -28.83
C THR A 442 6.71 5.59 -27.92
N PHE A 443 7.06 4.95 -26.81
CA PHE A 443 7.87 5.55 -25.73
C PHE A 443 9.23 4.86 -25.56
N GLY A 444 9.43 3.71 -26.20
CA GLY A 444 10.55 2.78 -25.97
C GLY A 444 10.17 1.69 -24.97
N ALA A 445 10.86 0.56 -25.07
CA ALA A 445 10.65 -0.59 -24.20
C ALA A 445 11.36 -0.39 -22.85
N PHE A 446 10.58 -0.44 -21.78
CA PHE A 446 11.07 -0.35 -20.40
C PHE A 446 10.94 -1.70 -19.71
N ALA A 447 12.05 -2.17 -19.11
CA ALA A 447 12.07 -3.37 -18.29
C ALA A 447 12.61 -3.03 -16.90
N SER A 448 12.00 -3.62 -15.88
CA SER A 448 12.38 -3.38 -14.47
C SER A 448 12.41 -4.69 -13.71
N ASP A 449 13.34 -4.82 -12.75
CA ASP A 449 13.44 -5.93 -11.80
C ASP A 449 13.80 -5.42 -10.41
N GLN A 450 13.57 -6.23 -9.38
CA GLN A 450 13.92 -5.92 -8.01
C GLN A 450 14.68 -7.09 -7.37
N ILE A 451 15.87 -6.81 -6.84
CA ILE A 451 16.60 -7.73 -5.98
C ILE A 451 16.35 -7.34 -4.52
N SER A 452 15.90 -8.30 -3.72
CA SER A 452 15.71 -8.12 -2.28
C SER A 452 16.68 -9.01 -1.51
N LEU A 453 17.62 -8.40 -0.79
CA LEU A 453 18.53 -9.10 0.11
C LEU A 453 17.99 -9.03 1.53
N ARG A 454 17.47 -10.15 2.04
CA ARG A 454 17.04 -10.27 3.44
C ARG A 454 18.25 -10.54 4.31
N VAL A 455 18.36 -9.86 5.44
CA VAL A 455 19.44 -10.04 6.41
C VAL A 455 18.88 -10.38 7.79
N SER A 456 19.64 -11.15 8.58
CA SER A 456 19.32 -11.41 9.99
C SER A 456 19.91 -10.34 10.92
N ASP A 457 21.01 -9.69 10.50
CA ASP A 457 21.67 -8.60 11.23
C ASP A 457 21.42 -7.27 10.52
N LEU A 458 20.57 -6.42 11.09
CA LEU A 458 20.23 -5.10 10.53
C LEU A 458 21.47 -4.20 10.34
N SER A 459 22.51 -4.37 11.16
CA SER A 459 23.76 -3.59 11.05
C SER A 459 24.49 -3.85 9.73
N LEU A 460 24.28 -5.03 9.10
CA LEU A 460 24.84 -5.36 7.79
C LEU A 460 24.35 -4.39 6.71
N ILE A 461 23.08 -4.03 6.72
CA ILE A 461 22.52 -3.07 5.74
C ILE A 461 23.26 -1.73 5.81
N GLY A 462 23.46 -1.21 7.03
CA GLY A 462 24.20 0.05 7.22
C GLY A 462 25.66 -0.05 6.77
N ARG A 463 26.33 -1.18 7.01
CA ARG A 463 27.71 -1.44 6.53
C ARG A 463 27.75 -1.49 4.99
N MET A 464 26.83 -2.20 4.37
CA MET A 464 26.73 -2.29 2.89
C MET A 464 26.52 -0.92 2.26
N MET A 465 25.56 -0.13 2.76
CA MET A 465 25.31 1.22 2.26
C MET A 465 26.52 2.13 2.44
N SER A 466 27.24 2.01 3.57
CA SER A 466 28.46 2.77 3.84
C SER A 466 29.60 2.35 2.90
N ALA A 467 29.77 1.06 2.62
CA ALA A 467 30.77 0.54 1.69
C ALA A 467 30.51 1.02 0.26
N LEU A 468 29.27 0.98 -0.21
CA LEU A 468 28.85 1.48 -1.53
C LEU A 468 29.12 3.00 -1.69
N ARG A 469 28.96 3.78 -0.62
CA ARG A 469 29.28 5.22 -0.62
C ARG A 469 30.78 5.47 -0.61
N ALA A 470 31.55 4.69 0.16
CA ALA A 470 33.00 4.88 0.27
C ALA A 470 33.75 4.45 -0.99
N ALA A 471 33.27 3.42 -1.68
CA ALA A 471 33.87 2.87 -2.89
C ALA A 471 32.78 2.54 -3.92
N PRO A 472 32.18 3.57 -4.55
CA PRO A 472 31.13 3.36 -5.52
C PRO A 472 31.66 2.59 -6.75
N PRO A 473 30.82 1.70 -7.34
CA PRO A 473 31.24 0.92 -8.50
C PRO A 473 31.46 1.80 -9.73
N ALA A 474 32.53 1.54 -10.47
CA ALA A 474 32.82 2.22 -11.74
C ALA A 474 31.96 1.68 -12.89
N ALA A 475 31.53 0.42 -12.82
CA ALA A 475 30.68 -0.24 -13.80
C ALA A 475 29.83 -1.32 -13.14
N ILE A 476 28.66 -1.64 -13.71
CA ILE A 476 27.77 -2.71 -13.27
C ILE A 476 27.24 -3.44 -14.53
N GLY A 477 27.29 -4.78 -14.53
CA GLY A 477 26.86 -5.57 -15.70
C GLY A 477 27.60 -5.21 -16.99
N GLY A 478 28.87 -4.78 -16.88
CA GLY A 478 29.70 -4.36 -18.02
C GLY A 478 29.43 -2.95 -18.53
N VAL A 479 28.50 -2.19 -17.93
CA VAL A 479 28.18 -0.81 -18.32
C VAL A 479 28.75 0.18 -17.30
N THR A 480 29.41 1.24 -17.77
CA THR A 480 30.01 2.28 -16.94
C THR A 480 28.95 3.06 -16.17
N VAL A 481 29.23 3.37 -14.90
CA VAL A 481 28.40 4.26 -14.08
C VAL A 481 28.74 5.71 -14.45
N ALA A 482 27.75 6.41 -15.05
CA ALA A 482 27.90 7.79 -15.50
C ALA A 482 27.70 8.83 -14.39
N ARG A 483 26.78 8.56 -13.45
CA ARG A 483 26.43 9.47 -12.34
C ARG A 483 25.92 8.70 -11.14
N ILE A 484 26.22 9.20 -9.95
CA ILE A 484 25.70 8.70 -8.69
C ILE A 484 25.06 9.85 -7.93
N ASP A 485 23.82 9.65 -7.51
CA ASP A 485 23.09 10.56 -6.64
C ASP A 485 22.95 9.90 -5.26
N ASP A 486 23.52 10.53 -4.23
CA ASP A 486 23.30 10.14 -2.83
C ASP A 486 22.23 11.04 -2.22
N LEU A 487 21.09 10.46 -1.86
CA LEU A 487 19.96 11.21 -1.35
C LEU A 487 20.05 11.52 0.17
N LEU A 488 21.15 11.20 0.84
CA LEU A 488 21.31 11.57 2.26
C LEU A 488 21.10 13.06 2.55
N THR A 489 21.42 13.92 1.59
CA THR A 489 21.25 15.38 1.69
C THR A 489 20.14 15.93 0.80
N GLY A 490 19.40 15.04 0.13
CA GLY A 490 18.43 15.39 -0.89
C GLY A 490 19.06 15.69 -2.24
N VAL A 491 18.36 15.34 -3.33
CA VAL A 491 18.81 15.56 -4.72
C VAL A 491 17.58 15.85 -5.58
N ASP A 492 17.70 16.79 -6.53
CA ASP A 492 16.66 17.12 -7.53
C ASP A 492 15.30 17.48 -6.89
N GLY A 493 15.28 18.16 -5.73
CA GLY A 493 14.08 18.52 -5.01
C GLY A 493 13.47 17.38 -4.15
N LEU A 494 14.06 16.18 -4.18
CA LEU A 494 13.71 15.09 -3.28
C LEU A 494 14.24 15.38 -1.86
N PRO A 495 13.45 15.13 -0.81
CA PRO A 495 13.93 15.28 0.55
C PRO A 495 15.02 14.25 0.89
N PRO A 496 15.81 14.49 1.97
CA PRO A 496 16.80 13.53 2.44
C PRO A 496 16.23 12.13 2.69
N GLY A 497 17.01 11.10 2.29
CA GLY A 497 16.68 9.70 2.48
C GLY A 497 17.90 8.79 2.28
N ASP A 498 17.90 7.62 2.92
CA ASP A 498 18.99 6.64 2.76
C ASP A 498 18.82 5.87 1.43
N VAL A 499 19.17 6.53 0.32
CA VAL A 499 19.02 6.03 -1.05
C VAL A 499 20.26 6.38 -1.86
N LEU A 500 20.78 5.40 -2.62
CA LEU A 500 21.76 5.60 -3.69
C LEU A 500 21.09 5.36 -5.03
N ARG A 501 21.21 6.32 -5.98
CA ARG A 501 20.72 6.20 -7.34
C ARG A 501 21.90 6.30 -8.31
N LEU A 502 22.11 5.25 -9.07
CA LEU A 502 23.19 5.14 -10.05
C LEU A 502 22.60 5.17 -11.46
N TRP A 503 23.17 6.03 -12.30
CA TRP A 503 22.84 6.15 -13.72
C TRP A 503 23.99 5.59 -14.54
N LEU A 504 23.70 4.72 -15.51
CA LEU A 504 24.67 4.09 -16.37
C LEU A 504 24.71 4.82 -17.73
N GLU A 505 25.83 4.68 -18.47
CA GLU A 505 26.02 5.35 -19.77
C GLU A 505 24.99 4.94 -20.83
N ASP A 506 24.41 3.75 -20.71
CA ASP A 506 23.38 3.24 -21.63
C ASP A 506 21.95 3.70 -21.24
N GLY A 507 21.82 4.57 -20.24
CA GLY A 507 20.55 5.06 -19.72
C GLY A 507 19.87 4.14 -18.69
N SER A 508 20.47 2.99 -18.37
CA SER A 508 19.99 2.14 -17.28
C SER A 508 20.15 2.82 -15.92
N ARG A 509 19.29 2.48 -14.98
CA ARG A 509 19.26 3.06 -13.64
C ARG A 509 19.22 1.95 -12.57
N ILE A 510 19.99 2.15 -11.50
CA ILE A 510 19.96 1.28 -10.32
C ILE A 510 19.66 2.15 -9.11
N ILE A 511 18.74 1.70 -8.25
CA ILE A 511 18.44 2.36 -6.98
C ILE A 511 18.62 1.37 -5.85
N ILE A 512 19.46 1.71 -4.88
CA ILE A 512 19.77 0.88 -3.71
C ILE A 512 19.28 1.59 -2.46
N ARG A 513 18.46 0.91 -1.65
CA ARG A 513 17.93 1.48 -0.42
C ARG A 513 17.57 0.41 0.62
N PRO A 514 17.70 0.71 1.92
CA PRO A 514 17.08 -0.09 2.97
C PRO A 514 15.55 -0.11 2.84
N SER A 515 14.93 -1.23 3.19
CA SER A 515 13.48 -1.28 3.39
C SER A 515 13.09 -0.51 4.66
N GLY A 516 12.03 0.30 4.60
CA GLY A 516 11.54 1.02 5.78
C GLY A 516 10.73 0.17 6.76
N THR A 517 10.35 -1.06 6.37
CA THR A 517 9.42 -1.91 7.14
C THR A 517 9.92 -3.33 7.39
N GLU A 518 10.98 -3.75 6.73
CA GLU A 518 11.50 -5.12 6.79
C GLU A 518 13.04 -5.12 6.83
N PRO A 519 13.68 -6.15 7.40
CA PRO A 519 15.15 -6.31 7.44
C PRO A 519 15.70 -6.70 6.05
N LYS A 520 15.55 -5.81 5.08
CA LYS A 520 15.91 -6.03 3.67
C LYS A 520 16.66 -4.84 3.09
N LEU A 521 17.69 -5.12 2.28
CA LEU A 521 18.23 -4.17 1.31
C LEU A 521 17.54 -4.43 -0.03
N LYS A 522 16.98 -3.40 -0.64
CA LYS A 522 16.31 -3.48 -1.94
C LYS A 522 17.14 -2.80 -3.00
N VAL A 523 17.30 -3.46 -4.14
CA VAL A 523 17.94 -2.94 -5.34
C VAL A 523 16.94 -2.97 -6.49
N TYR A 524 16.60 -1.83 -7.02
CA TYR A 524 15.71 -1.67 -8.17
C TYR A 524 16.54 -1.44 -9.41
N LEU A 525 16.19 -2.11 -10.49
CA LEU A 525 16.87 -2.10 -11.76
C LEU A 525 15.89 -1.65 -12.84
N ASP A 526 16.26 -0.63 -13.59
CA ASP A 526 15.47 -0.14 -14.72
C ASP A 526 16.35 -0.03 -15.96
N VAL A 527 15.81 -0.51 -17.06
CA VAL A 527 16.45 -0.50 -18.38
C VAL A 527 15.49 0.11 -19.40
N ARG A 528 16.03 0.85 -20.34
CA ARG A 528 15.34 1.31 -21.55
C ARG A 528 16.05 0.78 -22.78
N ALA A 529 15.29 0.25 -23.75
CA ALA A 529 15.81 -0.21 -25.04
C ALA A 529 14.82 0.09 -26.17
N GLU A 530 15.21 -0.21 -27.40
CA GLU A 530 14.34 -0.04 -28.57
C GLU A 530 13.27 -1.13 -28.68
N THR A 531 13.54 -2.33 -28.15
CA THR A 531 12.62 -3.47 -28.17
C THR A 531 12.54 -4.15 -26.81
N ALA A 532 11.41 -4.84 -26.53
CA ALA A 532 11.21 -5.61 -25.31
C ALA A 532 12.28 -6.70 -25.12
N ASP A 533 12.69 -7.40 -26.17
CA ASP A 533 13.72 -8.44 -26.09
C ASP A 533 15.09 -7.85 -25.73
N ALA A 534 15.45 -6.71 -26.32
CA ALA A 534 16.69 -6.01 -25.97
C ALA A 534 16.66 -5.50 -24.53
N ALA A 535 15.53 -4.97 -24.07
CA ALA A 535 15.35 -4.53 -22.69
C ALA A 535 15.47 -5.73 -21.72
N SER A 536 14.85 -6.86 -22.02
CA SER A 536 14.90 -8.08 -21.19
C SER A 536 16.34 -8.63 -21.09
N THR A 537 17.05 -8.71 -22.21
CA THR A 537 18.46 -9.15 -22.23
C THR A 537 19.33 -8.26 -21.37
N ARG A 538 19.23 -6.95 -21.58
CA ARG A 538 20.00 -5.95 -20.80
C ARG A 538 19.67 -5.99 -19.31
N LEU A 539 18.40 -6.18 -18.96
CA LEU A 539 17.96 -6.30 -17.57
C LEU A 539 18.57 -7.55 -16.90
N THR A 540 18.67 -8.65 -17.63
CA THR A 540 19.31 -9.89 -17.14
C THR A 540 20.79 -9.68 -16.81
N ASP A 541 21.53 -9.02 -17.70
CA ASP A 541 22.95 -8.69 -17.51
C ASP A 541 23.14 -7.72 -16.33
N LEU A 542 22.29 -6.70 -16.25
CA LEU A 542 22.32 -5.73 -15.17
C LEU A 542 22.02 -6.38 -13.81
N ALA A 543 21.05 -7.29 -13.77
CA ALA A 543 20.70 -8.03 -12.56
C ALA A 543 21.84 -8.94 -12.08
N ALA A 544 22.57 -9.59 -13.01
CA ALA A 544 23.74 -10.36 -12.67
C ALA A 544 24.84 -9.48 -12.06
N GLY A 545 25.18 -8.36 -12.72
CA GLY A 545 26.17 -7.42 -12.21
C GLY A 545 25.79 -6.78 -10.86
N ALA A 546 24.50 -6.53 -10.62
CA ALA A 546 24.03 -6.02 -9.33
C ALA A 546 24.17 -7.08 -8.20
N ARG A 547 23.93 -8.36 -8.48
CA ARG A 547 24.17 -9.45 -7.53
C ARG A 547 25.64 -9.59 -7.18
N ASP A 548 26.52 -9.49 -8.17
CA ASP A 548 27.98 -9.51 -7.95
C ASP A 548 28.43 -8.34 -7.06
N LEU A 549 27.90 -7.13 -7.32
CA LEU A 549 28.14 -5.95 -6.50
C LEU A 549 27.70 -6.15 -5.04
N LEU A 550 26.50 -6.69 -4.83
CA LEU A 550 25.99 -6.96 -3.48
C LEU A 550 26.84 -8.00 -2.75
N ALA A 551 27.28 -9.06 -3.44
CA ALA A 551 28.14 -10.09 -2.88
C ALA A 551 29.54 -9.55 -2.48
N ALA A 552 30.05 -8.54 -3.19
CA ALA A 552 31.33 -7.92 -2.86
C ALA A 552 31.30 -6.99 -1.64
N VAL A 553 30.12 -6.51 -1.23
CA VAL A 553 29.95 -5.56 -0.10
C VAL A 553 29.21 -6.18 1.11
N SER A 554 28.86 -7.49 1.04
CA SER A 554 28.13 -8.25 2.08
C SER A 554 29.02 -8.76 3.21
#